data_3acc81c2c4444517ae60d4c38b56b945
#
_entry.id   3acc81c2c4444517ae60d4c38b56b945
#
_cell.length_a   1.000
_cell.length_b   1.000
_cell.length_c   1.000
_cell.angle_alpha   90.00
_cell.angle_beta   90.00
_cell.angle_gamma   90.00
#
_symmetry.space_group_name_H-M   'P 1'
#
loop_
_entity.id
_entity.type
_entity.pdbx_description
1 polymer ?
#
loop_
_entity_poly.entity_id
_entity_poly.type
_entity_poly.pdbx_seq_one_letter_code
_entity_poly.pdbx_strand_id
1 'polypeptide(L)'
;MDVLALHEAGIKNAISVPNGATLNTNNLDYLDNCIDYLDDKTKIILAVDADAAGQALRTEFIRRLGAEVCYLVDFNGQKDANEYLIENGAEALRNAIHKATQVPLEGVTTLYDIHDEVKEFVTNGFKPGFQVGLKNFDSIFSTYTGQFITVTGIPSSGKSDFVDQMVVGYNNMYGWKTAFASPENQPTYLHAHKLMRKTWQDMPNVGDIGSDKWKQVTEKVNDNYFFIDMDRYTLESVLRKGAELVKRKGIKCLVIDPINKVRDVNASSDDVNRYTMDYLAKIETFCRKYDVLTFIVAHP
;
A
#
# COMPACT_ATOMS: atom_id res chain seq x y z
N MET A 1 2.60 -7.79 26.60
CA MET A 1 3.36 -7.33 27.80
C MET A 1 3.53 -5.80 27.73
N ASP A 2 3.86 -5.20 26.60
CA ASP A 2 4.13 -3.78 26.46
C ASP A 2 3.00 -2.84 26.91
N VAL A 3 1.76 -3.17 26.58
CA VAL A 3 0.60 -2.40 27.07
C VAL A 3 0.52 -2.39 28.59
N LEU A 4 0.84 -3.51 29.26
CA LEU A 4 0.88 -3.56 30.73
C LEU A 4 2.02 -2.71 31.28
N ALA A 5 3.20 -2.76 30.64
CA ALA A 5 4.33 -1.93 31.00
C ALA A 5 4.02 -0.45 30.86
N LEU A 6 3.36 -0.05 29.77
CA LEU A 6 2.89 1.32 29.53
C LEU A 6 1.84 1.75 30.56
N HIS A 7 0.89 0.87 30.92
CA HIS A 7 -0.08 1.13 31.97
C HIS A 7 0.57 1.35 33.34
N GLU A 8 1.59 0.54 33.70
CA GLU A 8 2.37 0.73 34.92
C GLU A 8 3.10 2.05 34.92
N ALA A 9 3.63 2.49 33.76
CA ALA A 9 4.19 3.81 33.58
C ALA A 9 3.14 4.95 33.58
N GLY A 10 1.84 4.64 33.71
CA GLY A 10 0.74 5.60 33.76
C GLY A 10 0.19 6.03 32.39
N ILE A 11 0.58 5.36 31.31
CA ILE A 11 0.05 5.57 29.94
C ILE A 11 -1.18 4.68 29.73
N LYS A 12 -2.36 5.21 29.98
CA LYS A 12 -3.61 4.41 30.00
C LYS A 12 -4.29 4.23 28.64
N ASN A 13 -3.89 4.99 27.63
CA ASN A 13 -4.43 4.95 26.26
C ASN A 13 -3.55 4.15 25.29
N ALA A 14 -2.77 3.20 25.82
CA ALA A 14 -1.98 2.28 25.02
C ALA A 14 -2.84 1.10 24.55
N ILE A 15 -2.67 0.71 23.30
CA ILE A 15 -3.30 -0.47 22.69
C ILE A 15 -2.20 -1.34 22.03
N SER A 16 -2.44 -2.63 21.93
CA SER A 16 -1.53 -3.54 21.23
C SER A 16 -2.11 -4.04 19.92
N VAL A 17 -1.24 -4.36 18.98
CA VAL A 17 -1.64 -5.11 17.78
C VAL A 17 -1.95 -6.56 18.15
N PRO A 18 -3.06 -7.12 17.68
CA PRO A 18 -3.38 -8.53 17.85
C PRO A 18 -2.28 -9.40 17.20
N ASN A 19 -1.91 -10.48 17.88
CA ASN A 19 -0.92 -11.48 17.40
C ASN A 19 0.53 -10.95 17.18
N GLY A 20 0.83 -9.72 17.61
CA GLY A 20 2.15 -9.11 17.47
C GLY A 20 2.50 -8.68 16.03
N ALA A 21 3.72 -8.16 15.87
CA ALA A 21 4.24 -7.77 14.58
C ALA A 21 4.68 -8.98 13.74
N THR A 22 4.45 -8.92 12.43
CA THR A 22 4.92 -9.92 11.45
C THR A 22 5.62 -9.24 10.29
N LEU A 23 6.53 -9.95 9.61
CA LEU A 23 7.18 -9.43 8.40
C LEU A 23 6.20 -9.22 7.24
N ASN A 24 5.09 -9.97 7.21
CA ASN A 24 4.04 -9.78 6.23
C ASN A 24 3.00 -8.79 6.75
N THR A 25 3.06 -7.56 6.26
CA THR A 25 2.17 -6.46 6.63
C THR A 25 1.00 -6.25 5.65
N ASN A 26 0.76 -7.19 4.72
CA ASN A 26 -0.31 -7.05 3.74
C ASN A 26 -1.72 -7.25 4.32
N ASN A 27 -1.84 -8.04 5.40
CA ASN A 27 -3.11 -8.34 6.07
C ASN A 27 -3.12 -7.79 7.50
N LEU A 28 -3.53 -6.53 7.63
CA LEU A 28 -3.72 -5.85 8.92
C LEU A 28 -5.21 -5.57 9.15
N ASP A 29 -6.05 -6.62 9.14
CA ASP A 29 -7.50 -6.51 9.29
C ASP A 29 -7.91 -5.78 10.58
N TYR A 30 -7.12 -5.92 11.63
CA TYR A 30 -7.34 -5.18 12.87
C TYR A 30 -7.16 -3.67 12.70
N LEU A 31 -6.24 -3.23 11.83
CA LEU A 31 -6.07 -1.82 11.49
C LEU A 31 -7.26 -1.33 10.66
N ASP A 32 -7.71 -2.13 9.69
CA ASP A 32 -8.91 -1.83 8.89
C ASP A 32 -10.14 -1.59 9.78
N ASN A 33 -10.29 -2.39 10.83
CA ASN A 33 -11.41 -2.29 11.76
C ASN A 33 -11.30 -1.08 12.73
N CYS A 34 -10.09 -0.56 12.94
CA CYS A 34 -9.83 0.53 13.87
C CYS A 34 -9.54 1.88 13.17
N ILE A 35 -9.50 1.91 11.84
CA ILE A 35 -9.04 3.09 11.09
C ILE A 35 -9.89 4.33 11.39
N ASP A 36 -11.22 4.19 11.50
CA ASP A 36 -12.12 5.30 11.79
C ASP A 36 -11.87 5.91 13.19
N TYR A 37 -11.34 5.11 14.13
CA TYR A 37 -10.93 5.59 15.45
C TYR A 37 -9.57 6.30 15.40
N LEU A 38 -8.69 5.92 14.49
CA LEU A 38 -7.32 6.45 14.36
C LEU A 38 -7.25 7.68 13.44
N ASP A 39 -8.15 7.80 12.47
CA ASP A 39 -8.09 8.82 11.39
C ASP A 39 -8.29 10.26 11.92
N ASP A 40 -8.94 10.44 13.07
CA ASP A 40 -9.15 11.74 13.71
C ASP A 40 -8.07 12.11 14.76
N LYS A 41 -7.08 11.26 14.99
CA LYS A 41 -6.03 11.50 15.96
C LYS A 41 -4.94 12.42 15.42
N THR A 42 -4.56 13.39 16.24
CA THR A 42 -3.48 14.34 15.93
C THR A 42 -2.10 13.83 16.31
N LYS A 43 -2.04 12.78 17.14
CA LYS A 43 -0.80 12.17 17.61
C LYS A 43 -1.01 10.68 17.88
N ILE A 44 -0.25 9.85 17.16
CA ILE A 44 -0.19 8.40 17.34
C ILE A 44 1.26 8.02 17.62
N ILE A 45 1.53 7.48 18.80
CA ILE A 45 2.88 7.09 19.21
C ILE A 45 3.07 5.60 18.89
N LEU A 46 4.03 5.30 18.03
CA LEU A 46 4.36 3.94 17.60
C LEU A 46 5.48 3.41 18.52
N ALA A 47 5.10 2.63 19.51
CA ALA A 47 5.99 1.95 20.45
C ALA A 47 6.12 0.46 20.07
N VAL A 48 6.67 0.20 18.91
CA VAL A 48 6.84 -1.15 18.34
C VAL A 48 8.22 -1.71 18.67
N ASP A 49 8.36 -3.05 18.59
CA ASP A 49 9.61 -3.75 18.81
C ASP A 49 10.72 -3.24 17.87
N ALA A 50 11.96 -3.27 18.36
CA ALA A 50 13.14 -2.86 17.57
C ALA A 50 13.56 -3.91 16.51
N ASP A 51 12.91 -5.08 16.46
CA ASP A 51 13.21 -6.15 15.52
C ASP A 51 12.67 -5.88 14.09
N ALA A 52 13.03 -6.75 13.14
CA ALA A 52 12.64 -6.59 11.73
C ALA A 52 11.11 -6.57 11.53
N ALA A 53 10.36 -7.34 12.32
CA ALA A 53 8.90 -7.39 12.23
C ALA A 53 8.26 -6.10 12.76
N GLY A 54 8.75 -5.56 13.88
CA GLY A 54 8.32 -4.27 14.42
C GLY A 54 8.64 -3.11 13.48
N GLN A 55 9.82 -3.14 12.84
CA GLN A 55 10.18 -2.13 11.83
C GLN A 55 9.26 -2.18 10.59
N ALA A 56 8.93 -3.37 10.09
CA ALA A 56 8.00 -3.54 8.99
C ALA A 56 6.60 -3.01 9.34
N LEU A 57 6.12 -3.33 10.55
CA LEU A 57 4.84 -2.83 11.07
C LEU A 57 4.83 -1.30 11.21
N ARG A 58 5.91 -0.72 11.74
CA ARG A 58 6.09 0.73 11.87
C ARG A 58 5.98 1.42 10.51
N THR A 59 6.70 0.92 9.53
CA THR A 59 6.70 1.47 8.17
C THR A 59 5.29 1.44 7.57
N GLU A 60 4.57 0.32 7.73
CA GLU A 60 3.22 0.19 7.20
C GLU A 60 2.20 1.08 7.94
N PHE A 61 2.34 1.27 9.25
CA PHE A 61 1.49 2.20 10.00
C PHE A 61 1.72 3.65 9.55
N ILE A 62 2.99 4.08 9.40
CA ILE A 62 3.30 5.41 8.88
C ILE A 62 2.70 5.60 7.48
N ARG A 63 2.81 4.60 6.62
CA ARG A 63 2.24 4.64 5.26
C ARG A 63 0.71 4.79 5.25
N ARG A 64 0.01 4.08 6.15
CA ARG A 64 -1.46 4.09 6.18
C ARG A 64 -2.03 5.28 6.94
N LEU A 65 -1.42 5.66 8.06
CA LEU A 65 -1.92 6.70 8.95
C LEU A 65 -1.42 8.09 8.56
N GLY A 66 -0.25 8.18 7.93
CA GLY A 66 0.43 9.42 7.58
C GLY A 66 1.57 9.75 8.57
N ALA A 67 2.68 10.24 8.05
CA ALA A 67 3.84 10.60 8.84
C ALA A 67 3.54 11.78 9.80
N GLU A 68 2.64 12.66 9.40
CA GLU A 68 2.25 13.86 10.12
C GLU A 68 1.64 13.62 11.50
N VAL A 69 1.01 12.46 11.69
CA VAL A 69 0.39 12.08 12.98
C VAL A 69 1.20 11.05 13.75
N CYS A 70 2.22 10.43 13.13
CA CYS A 70 3.01 9.36 13.71
C CYS A 70 4.22 9.90 14.47
N TYR A 71 4.45 9.35 15.66
CA TYR A 71 5.58 9.67 16.53
C TYR A 71 6.30 8.37 16.91
N LEU A 72 7.62 8.42 16.97
CA LEU A 72 8.49 7.29 17.27
C LEU A 72 9.09 7.41 18.65
N VAL A 73 9.13 6.30 19.37
CA VAL A 73 9.82 6.20 20.66
C VAL A 73 11.19 5.60 20.45
N ASP A 74 12.19 6.16 21.14
CA ASP A 74 13.52 5.58 21.25
C ASP A 74 13.65 4.88 22.62
N PHE A 75 13.82 3.57 22.59
CA PHE A 75 14.07 2.74 23.77
C PHE A 75 15.57 2.54 24.06
N ASN A 76 16.45 3.37 23.48
CA ASN A 76 17.92 3.38 23.75
C ASN A 76 18.57 1.98 23.60
N GLY A 77 18.14 1.19 22.62
CA GLY A 77 18.70 -0.11 22.33
C GLY A 77 18.00 -1.30 22.99
N GLN A 78 17.04 -1.08 23.90
CA GLN A 78 16.15 -2.14 24.36
C GLN A 78 15.16 -2.53 23.26
N LYS A 79 14.70 -3.79 23.30
CA LYS A 79 13.86 -4.37 22.28
C LYS A 79 12.47 -3.72 22.26
N ASP A 80 11.86 -3.53 23.42
CA ASP A 80 10.46 -3.15 23.58
C ASP A 80 10.23 -2.33 24.87
N ALA A 81 8.99 -1.88 25.06
CA ALA A 81 8.60 -1.09 26.23
C ALA A 81 8.70 -1.87 27.55
N ASN A 82 8.51 -3.19 27.52
CA ASN A 82 8.60 -4.02 28.72
C ASN A 82 10.05 -4.19 29.18
N GLU A 83 11.00 -4.46 28.27
CA GLU A 83 12.43 -4.49 28.61
C GLU A 83 12.89 -3.13 29.12
N TYR A 84 12.47 -2.05 28.46
CA TYR A 84 12.82 -0.70 28.90
C TYR A 84 12.29 -0.38 30.30
N LEU A 85 11.05 -0.81 30.64
CA LEU A 85 10.47 -0.67 31.97
C LEU A 85 11.31 -1.40 33.03
N ILE A 86 11.66 -2.66 32.75
CA ILE A 86 12.42 -3.53 33.70
C ILE A 86 13.78 -2.90 34.04
N GLU A 87 14.47 -2.36 33.02
CA GLU A 87 15.83 -1.85 33.20
C GLU A 87 15.84 -0.40 33.74
N ASN A 88 14.90 0.45 33.33
CA ASN A 88 14.95 1.89 33.59
C ASN A 88 13.83 2.39 34.52
N GLY A 89 12.82 1.60 34.79
CA GLY A 89 11.70 1.94 35.65
C GLY A 89 10.59 2.73 34.97
N ALA A 90 9.46 2.83 35.66
CA ALA A 90 8.21 3.40 35.14
C ALA A 90 8.30 4.89 34.77
N GLU A 91 9.03 5.67 35.55
CA GLU A 91 9.22 7.09 35.27
C GLU A 91 10.04 7.32 33.99
N ALA A 92 11.11 6.55 33.79
CA ALA A 92 11.93 6.61 32.58
C ALA A 92 11.11 6.23 31.34
N LEU A 93 10.31 5.16 31.42
CA LEU A 93 9.42 4.74 30.32
C LEU A 93 8.38 5.83 30.00
N ARG A 94 7.75 6.42 31.01
CA ARG A 94 6.83 7.56 30.80
C ARG A 94 7.52 8.71 30.08
N ASN A 95 8.74 9.06 30.50
CA ASN A 95 9.53 10.13 29.88
C ASN A 95 9.91 9.81 28.44
N ALA A 96 10.26 8.55 28.12
CA ALA A 96 10.54 8.11 26.74
C ALA A 96 9.32 8.29 25.84
N ILE A 97 8.12 7.88 26.30
CA ILE A 97 6.86 8.09 25.56
C ILE A 97 6.55 9.58 25.35
N HIS A 98 6.73 10.42 26.37
CA HIS A 98 6.50 11.87 26.25
C HIS A 98 7.51 12.55 25.31
N LYS A 99 8.73 12.03 25.22
CA LYS A 99 9.79 12.52 24.33
C LYS A 99 9.71 11.93 22.92
N ALA A 100 8.69 11.12 22.63
CA ALA A 100 8.51 10.56 21.27
C ALA A 100 8.59 11.67 20.22
N THR A 101 9.44 11.48 19.22
CA THR A 101 9.71 12.43 18.15
C THR A 101 8.79 12.16 16.95
N GLN A 102 8.28 13.21 16.35
CA GLN A 102 7.50 13.08 15.11
C GLN A 102 8.37 12.43 14.03
N VAL A 103 7.74 11.60 13.19
CA VAL A 103 8.41 11.11 11.98
C VAL A 103 8.96 12.33 11.20
N PRO A 104 10.18 12.27 10.64
CA PRO A 104 10.81 13.40 9.98
C PRO A 104 9.88 14.10 8.98
N LEU A 105 10.08 15.41 8.82
CA LEU A 105 9.27 16.26 7.95
C LEU A 105 9.16 15.65 6.55
N GLU A 106 7.93 15.57 6.04
CA GLU A 106 7.67 15.08 4.67
C GLU A 106 8.51 15.88 3.66
N GLY A 107 9.26 15.18 2.84
CA GLY A 107 10.12 15.78 1.82
C GLY A 107 11.48 16.31 2.30
N VAL A 108 11.82 16.17 3.59
CA VAL A 108 13.16 16.50 4.13
C VAL A 108 13.80 15.23 4.66
N THR A 109 14.92 14.85 4.07
CA THR A 109 15.67 13.66 4.47
C THR A 109 17.13 14.06 4.73
N THR A 110 17.64 13.69 5.89
CA THR A 110 19.07 13.85 6.21
C THR A 110 19.82 12.54 5.95
N LEU A 111 21.16 12.60 5.85
CA LEU A 111 21.95 11.37 5.71
C LEU A 111 21.77 10.43 6.90
N TYR A 112 21.51 10.95 8.09
CA TYR A 112 21.25 10.12 9.27
C TYR A 112 19.94 9.35 9.15
N ASP A 113 18.91 9.94 8.52
CA ASP A 113 17.60 9.30 8.34
C ASP A 113 17.66 8.11 7.37
N ILE A 114 18.63 8.12 6.43
CA ILE A 114 18.80 7.09 5.40
C ILE A 114 20.15 6.36 5.52
N HIS A 115 20.82 6.46 6.67
CA HIS A 115 22.15 5.89 6.86
C HIS A 115 22.19 4.38 6.60
N ASP A 116 21.18 3.66 7.09
CA ASP A 116 21.12 2.21 6.94
C ASP A 116 20.84 1.79 5.49
N GLU A 117 19.99 2.53 4.78
CA GLU A 117 19.75 2.35 3.34
C GLU A 117 21.00 2.61 2.51
N VAL A 118 21.75 3.66 2.84
CA VAL A 118 23.03 3.95 2.19
C VAL A 118 24.05 2.85 2.47
N LYS A 119 24.13 2.35 3.70
CA LYS A 119 25.01 1.24 4.05
C LYS A 119 24.63 -0.03 3.32
N GLU A 120 23.33 -0.36 3.24
CA GLU A 120 22.83 -1.50 2.49
C GLU A 120 23.16 -1.36 1.00
N PHE A 121 22.95 -0.18 0.43
CA PHE A 121 23.28 0.10 -0.98
C PHE A 121 24.79 -0.06 -1.27
N VAL A 122 25.65 0.46 -0.40
CA VAL A 122 27.10 0.30 -0.55
C VAL A 122 27.53 -1.16 -0.46
N THR A 123 26.84 -1.96 0.37
CA THR A 123 27.18 -3.37 0.58
C THR A 123 26.62 -4.28 -0.51
N ASN A 124 25.37 -4.08 -0.91
CA ASN A 124 24.60 -5.02 -1.73
C ASN A 124 24.24 -4.47 -3.14
N GLY A 125 24.51 -3.19 -3.42
CA GLY A 125 24.07 -2.53 -4.64
C GLY A 125 22.59 -2.21 -4.66
N PHE A 126 22.03 -1.99 -5.84
CA PHE A 126 20.60 -1.74 -6.02
C PHE A 126 19.74 -2.94 -5.59
N LYS A 127 18.69 -2.68 -4.81
CA LYS A 127 17.66 -3.70 -4.56
C LYS A 127 17.02 -4.10 -5.89
N PRO A 128 16.86 -5.40 -6.15
CA PRO A 128 16.11 -5.83 -7.32
C PRO A 128 14.66 -5.30 -7.23
N GLY A 129 14.14 -4.83 -8.36
CA GLY A 129 12.73 -4.43 -8.43
C GLY A 129 11.79 -5.63 -8.31
N PHE A 130 10.51 -5.33 -8.09
CA PHE A 130 9.48 -6.34 -8.01
C PHE A 130 9.22 -6.98 -9.38
N GLN A 131 9.09 -8.29 -9.40
CA GLN A 131 8.88 -9.14 -10.56
C GLN A 131 7.45 -9.71 -10.56
N VAL A 132 7.00 -10.22 -11.68
CA VAL A 132 5.62 -10.75 -11.84
C VAL A 132 5.55 -12.27 -12.01
N GLY A 133 6.69 -12.96 -11.98
CA GLY A 133 6.77 -14.41 -12.17
C GLY A 133 6.77 -14.84 -13.66
N LEU A 134 7.00 -13.92 -14.59
CA LEU A 134 7.12 -14.19 -16.02
C LEU A 134 8.59 -14.19 -16.43
N LYS A 135 9.23 -15.37 -16.47
CA LYS A 135 10.67 -15.57 -16.61
C LYS A 135 11.34 -14.67 -17.67
N ASN A 136 10.81 -14.60 -18.89
CA ASN A 136 11.40 -13.80 -19.97
C ASN A 136 11.18 -12.30 -19.77
N PHE A 137 10.06 -11.91 -19.17
CA PHE A 137 9.73 -10.51 -18.87
C PHE A 137 10.55 -10.02 -17.68
N ASP A 138 10.59 -10.79 -16.62
CA ASP A 138 11.30 -10.45 -15.37
C ASP A 138 12.83 -10.32 -15.56
N SER A 139 13.38 -10.90 -16.65
CA SER A 139 14.81 -10.75 -16.99
C SER A 139 15.17 -9.38 -17.56
N ILE A 140 14.16 -8.63 -18.06
CA ILE A 140 14.35 -7.34 -18.72
C ILE A 140 13.59 -6.18 -18.05
N PHE A 141 12.65 -6.49 -17.19
CA PHE A 141 11.79 -5.50 -16.58
C PHE A 141 11.46 -5.84 -15.13
N SER A 142 11.57 -4.88 -14.26
CA SER A 142 11.12 -4.93 -12.88
C SER A 142 10.55 -3.57 -12.47
N THR A 143 9.77 -3.53 -11.42
CA THR A 143 9.06 -2.33 -10.98
C THR A 143 9.37 -1.98 -9.55
N TYR A 144 9.08 -0.76 -9.16
CA TYR A 144 9.16 -0.30 -7.78
C TYR A 144 7.83 0.32 -7.38
N THR A 145 7.51 0.32 -6.10
CA THR A 145 6.43 1.15 -5.56
C THR A 145 6.84 2.63 -5.57
N GLY A 146 5.89 3.54 -5.37
CA GLY A 146 6.16 4.97 -5.42
C GLY A 146 6.27 5.56 -6.83
N GLN A 147 5.96 4.77 -7.88
CA GLN A 147 6.02 5.21 -9.28
C GLN A 147 4.75 4.82 -10.05
N PHE A 148 4.57 5.42 -11.23
CA PHE A 148 3.55 4.96 -12.18
C PHE A 148 4.17 4.42 -13.47
N ILE A 149 3.45 3.55 -14.15
CA ILE A 149 3.81 2.94 -15.42
C ILE A 149 2.69 3.21 -16.42
N THR A 150 3.05 3.80 -17.55
CA THR A 150 2.11 4.00 -18.65
C THR A 150 2.18 2.84 -19.63
N VAL A 151 1.03 2.20 -19.88
CA VAL A 151 0.85 1.15 -20.88
C VAL A 151 0.04 1.71 -22.02
N THR A 152 0.66 1.85 -23.19
CA THR A 152 0.00 2.41 -24.38
C THR A 152 0.07 1.45 -25.56
N GLY A 153 -0.77 1.67 -26.54
CA GLY A 153 -0.83 0.89 -27.78
C GLY A 153 -2.22 0.99 -28.44
N ILE A 154 -2.29 0.52 -29.67
CA ILE A 154 -3.53 0.56 -30.47
C ILE A 154 -4.71 -0.15 -29.77
N PRO A 155 -5.97 0.20 -30.08
CA PRO A 155 -7.13 -0.52 -29.57
C PRO A 155 -7.04 -2.02 -29.79
N SER A 156 -7.56 -2.80 -28.85
CA SER A 156 -7.58 -4.28 -28.89
C SER A 156 -6.20 -4.97 -28.91
N SER A 157 -5.11 -4.26 -28.56
CA SER A 157 -3.76 -4.85 -28.50
C SER A 157 -3.47 -5.64 -27.21
N GLY A 158 -4.47 -5.79 -26.33
CA GLY A 158 -4.30 -6.57 -25.09
C GLY A 158 -3.72 -5.80 -23.90
N LYS A 159 -3.69 -4.46 -23.92
CA LYS A 159 -3.15 -3.62 -22.83
C LYS A 159 -3.73 -3.96 -21.46
N SER A 160 -5.05 -3.92 -21.35
CA SER A 160 -5.76 -4.24 -20.09
C SER A 160 -5.49 -5.67 -19.62
N ASP A 161 -5.47 -6.62 -20.56
CA ASP A 161 -5.16 -8.03 -20.24
C ASP A 161 -3.72 -8.23 -19.78
N PHE A 162 -2.78 -7.47 -20.34
CA PHE A 162 -1.39 -7.43 -19.90
C PHE A 162 -1.28 -6.86 -18.47
N VAL A 163 -1.95 -5.73 -18.18
CA VAL A 163 -1.97 -5.14 -16.83
C VAL A 163 -2.60 -6.11 -15.83
N ASP A 164 -3.73 -6.75 -16.18
CA ASP A 164 -4.35 -7.78 -15.35
C ASP A 164 -3.38 -8.94 -15.05
N GLN A 165 -2.56 -9.35 -16.03
CA GLN A 165 -1.54 -10.38 -15.82
C GLN A 165 -0.44 -9.90 -14.86
N MET A 166 0.00 -8.66 -14.98
CA MET A 166 1.00 -8.06 -14.09
C MET A 166 0.51 -8.04 -12.63
N VAL A 167 -0.70 -7.55 -12.39
CA VAL A 167 -1.24 -7.45 -11.01
C VAL A 167 -1.51 -8.81 -10.39
N VAL A 168 -1.92 -9.80 -11.18
CA VAL A 168 -2.03 -11.19 -10.72
C VAL A 168 -0.65 -11.76 -10.37
N GLY A 169 0.38 -11.44 -11.16
CA GLY A 169 1.77 -11.79 -10.86
C GLY A 169 2.22 -11.21 -9.52
N TYR A 170 2.05 -9.90 -9.30
CA TYR A 170 2.39 -9.28 -8.02
C TYR A 170 1.62 -9.86 -6.84
N ASN A 171 0.34 -10.16 -7.02
CA ASN A 171 -0.43 -10.82 -5.97
C ASN A 171 0.12 -12.21 -5.64
N ASN A 172 0.46 -13.00 -6.66
CA ASN A 172 1.02 -14.34 -6.46
C ASN A 172 2.40 -14.33 -5.80
N MET A 173 3.26 -13.38 -6.19
CA MET A 173 4.64 -13.28 -5.71
C MET A 173 4.74 -12.62 -4.33
N TYR A 174 3.94 -11.58 -4.08
CA TYR A 174 4.12 -10.69 -2.92
C TYR A 174 2.83 -10.47 -2.11
N GLY A 175 1.70 -11.04 -2.51
CA GLY A 175 0.41 -10.82 -1.85
C GLY A 175 -0.15 -9.40 -2.05
N TRP A 176 0.32 -8.66 -3.06
CA TRP A 176 -0.14 -7.30 -3.28
C TRP A 176 -1.62 -7.24 -3.64
N LYS A 177 -2.32 -6.34 -2.99
CA LYS A 177 -3.72 -6.02 -3.29
C LYS A 177 -3.79 -4.91 -4.32
N THR A 178 -4.78 -4.97 -5.20
CA THR A 178 -4.93 -4.04 -6.33
C THR A 178 -6.31 -3.41 -6.36
N ALA A 179 -6.37 -2.09 -6.60
CA ALA A 179 -7.61 -1.40 -6.93
C ALA A 179 -7.67 -1.06 -8.43
N PHE A 180 -8.85 -1.17 -9.02
CA PHE A 180 -9.10 -0.88 -10.43
C PHE A 180 -10.12 0.24 -10.58
N ALA A 181 -9.73 1.31 -11.25
CA ALA A 181 -10.63 2.33 -11.79
C ALA A 181 -10.74 2.11 -13.30
N SER A 182 -11.67 1.26 -13.71
CA SER A 182 -11.78 0.77 -15.09
C SER A 182 -13.16 1.02 -15.69
N PRO A 183 -13.46 2.26 -16.11
CA PRO A 183 -14.76 2.62 -16.67
C PRO A 183 -15.11 1.89 -17.98
N GLU A 184 -14.15 1.30 -18.67
CA GLU A 184 -14.40 0.50 -19.88
C GLU A 184 -14.62 -0.99 -19.61
N ASN A 185 -14.16 -1.50 -18.47
CA ASN A 185 -14.35 -2.91 -18.07
C ASN A 185 -15.67 -3.07 -17.30
N GLN A 186 -16.76 -2.61 -17.93
CA GLN A 186 -18.11 -2.75 -17.40
C GLN A 186 -18.90 -3.80 -18.19
N PRO A 187 -19.81 -4.51 -17.56
CA PRO A 187 -20.08 -4.52 -16.11
C PRO A 187 -18.96 -5.19 -15.32
N THR A 188 -18.76 -4.76 -14.07
CA THR A 188 -17.65 -5.15 -13.17
C THR A 188 -17.45 -6.66 -13.03
N TYR A 189 -18.54 -7.46 -13.09
CA TYR A 189 -18.44 -8.92 -13.00
C TYR A 189 -17.63 -9.55 -14.14
N LEU A 190 -17.58 -8.93 -15.33
CA LEU A 190 -16.75 -9.42 -16.44
C LEU A 190 -15.26 -9.25 -16.14
N HIS A 191 -14.88 -8.13 -15.52
CA HIS A 191 -13.49 -7.91 -15.10
C HIS A 191 -13.12 -8.85 -13.95
N ALA A 192 -13.99 -9.00 -12.95
CA ALA A 192 -13.80 -9.97 -11.87
C ALA A 192 -13.60 -11.39 -12.39
N HIS A 193 -14.43 -11.80 -13.39
CA HIS A 193 -14.27 -13.10 -14.03
C HIS A 193 -12.94 -13.26 -14.79
N LYS A 194 -12.42 -12.20 -15.45
CA LYS A 194 -11.08 -12.25 -16.09
C LYS A 194 -10.00 -12.51 -15.04
N LEU A 195 -10.05 -11.80 -13.89
CA LEU A 195 -9.10 -11.99 -12.79
C LEU A 195 -9.23 -13.38 -12.16
N MET A 196 -10.45 -13.89 -11.98
CA MET A 196 -10.66 -15.28 -11.54
C MET A 196 -9.99 -16.28 -12.48
N ARG A 197 -10.16 -16.15 -13.79
CA ARG A 197 -9.52 -17.03 -14.78
C ARG A 197 -7.99 -17.02 -14.67
N LYS A 198 -7.37 -15.83 -14.56
CA LYS A 198 -5.92 -15.70 -14.42
C LYS A 198 -5.43 -16.30 -13.08
N THR A 199 -6.20 -16.15 -12.01
CA THR A 199 -5.89 -16.72 -10.69
C THR A 199 -6.07 -18.24 -10.70
N TRP A 200 -7.07 -18.75 -11.43
CA TRP A 200 -7.34 -20.19 -11.57
C TRP A 200 -6.27 -20.92 -12.39
N GLN A 201 -5.59 -20.20 -13.26
CA GLN A 201 -4.61 -20.71 -14.25
C GLN A 201 -5.22 -21.67 -15.29
N ASP A 202 -6.57 -21.70 -15.41
CA ASP A 202 -7.33 -22.48 -16.35
C ASP A 202 -8.73 -21.85 -16.53
N MET A 203 -9.61 -22.41 -17.36
CA MET A 203 -10.99 -21.93 -17.52
C MET A 203 -11.91 -22.66 -16.54
N PRO A 204 -12.46 -22.00 -15.51
CA PRO A 204 -13.53 -22.59 -14.73
C PRO A 204 -14.77 -22.82 -15.59
N ASN A 205 -15.43 -23.94 -15.40
CA ASN A 205 -16.67 -24.31 -16.07
C ASN A 205 -17.83 -24.39 -15.08
N VAL A 206 -19.04 -24.61 -15.58
CA VAL A 206 -20.25 -24.69 -14.74
C VAL A 206 -20.15 -25.78 -13.66
N GLY A 207 -19.44 -26.87 -13.92
CA GLY A 207 -19.23 -27.95 -12.96
C GLY A 207 -18.30 -27.61 -11.83
N ASP A 208 -17.50 -26.56 -11.96
CA ASP A 208 -16.58 -26.09 -10.91
C ASP A 208 -17.29 -25.22 -9.86
N ILE A 209 -18.48 -24.69 -10.17
CA ILE A 209 -19.22 -23.79 -9.28
C ILE A 209 -19.54 -24.53 -7.97
N GLY A 210 -19.11 -23.95 -6.86
CA GLY A 210 -19.29 -24.50 -5.52
C GLY A 210 -18.22 -25.49 -5.07
N SER A 211 -17.27 -25.87 -5.96
CA SER A 211 -16.10 -26.66 -5.58
C SER A 211 -15.18 -25.92 -4.56
N ASP A 212 -14.33 -26.65 -3.88
CA ASP A 212 -13.39 -26.03 -2.95
C ASP A 212 -12.40 -25.09 -3.66
N LYS A 213 -11.96 -25.44 -4.88
CA LYS A 213 -11.14 -24.57 -5.70
C LYS A 213 -11.90 -23.29 -6.10
N TRP A 214 -13.20 -23.40 -6.45
CA TRP A 214 -14.06 -22.24 -6.73
C TRP A 214 -14.11 -21.28 -5.53
N LYS A 215 -14.35 -21.82 -4.32
CA LYS A 215 -14.39 -21.03 -3.08
C LYS A 215 -13.06 -20.33 -2.84
N GLN A 216 -11.94 -21.08 -2.88
CA GLN A 216 -10.59 -20.53 -2.68
C GLN A 216 -10.25 -19.39 -3.65
N VAL A 217 -10.56 -19.58 -4.96
CA VAL A 217 -10.29 -18.53 -5.96
C VAL A 217 -11.21 -17.33 -5.77
N THR A 218 -12.48 -17.56 -5.44
CA THR A 218 -13.44 -16.48 -5.15
C THR A 218 -12.97 -15.65 -3.94
N GLU A 219 -12.59 -16.29 -2.84
CA GLU A 219 -12.04 -15.63 -1.67
C GLU A 219 -10.77 -14.86 -2.01
N LYS A 220 -9.83 -15.50 -2.73
CA LYS A 220 -8.59 -14.84 -3.16
C LYS A 220 -8.86 -13.59 -4.01
N VAL A 221 -9.80 -13.64 -4.94
CA VAL A 221 -10.18 -12.49 -5.78
C VAL A 221 -10.84 -11.41 -4.93
N ASN A 222 -11.79 -11.78 -4.06
CA ASN A 222 -12.49 -10.87 -3.17
C ASN A 222 -11.55 -10.10 -2.23
N ASP A 223 -10.55 -10.78 -1.66
CA ASP A 223 -9.67 -10.20 -0.66
C ASP A 223 -8.55 -9.33 -1.25
N ASN A 224 -8.28 -9.49 -2.55
CA ASN A 224 -7.11 -8.87 -3.17
C ASN A 224 -7.42 -7.88 -4.30
N TYR A 225 -8.63 -7.90 -4.88
CA TYR A 225 -8.96 -7.03 -6.01
C TYR A 225 -10.21 -6.21 -5.73
N PHE A 226 -10.07 -4.89 -5.79
CA PHE A 226 -11.11 -3.92 -5.45
C PHE A 226 -11.49 -3.11 -6.68
N PHE A 227 -12.76 -3.02 -6.98
CA PHE A 227 -13.26 -2.29 -8.14
C PHE A 227 -13.82 -0.95 -7.68
N ILE A 228 -13.21 0.12 -8.14
CA ILE A 228 -13.72 1.49 -7.94
C ILE A 228 -14.80 1.69 -9.00
N ASP A 229 -16.06 1.67 -8.57
CA ASP A 229 -17.22 1.88 -9.42
C ASP A 229 -17.91 3.17 -9.03
N MET A 230 -18.05 4.10 -9.97
CA MET A 230 -18.56 5.45 -9.76
C MET A 230 -19.34 5.91 -10.99
N ASP A 231 -20.39 6.71 -10.78
CA ASP A 231 -21.16 7.31 -11.87
C ASP A 231 -20.30 8.25 -12.73
N ARG A 232 -19.33 8.92 -12.11
CA ARG A 232 -18.39 9.83 -12.78
C ARG A 232 -16.97 9.63 -12.29
N TYR A 233 -16.08 9.35 -13.22
CA TYR A 233 -14.66 9.21 -12.95
C TYR A 233 -13.93 10.53 -13.18
N THR A 234 -13.43 11.13 -12.10
CA THR A 234 -12.44 12.21 -12.14
C THR A 234 -11.14 11.72 -11.52
N LEU A 235 -9.99 12.27 -11.90
CA LEU A 235 -8.71 11.87 -11.31
C LEU A 235 -8.74 12.04 -9.80
N GLU A 236 -9.21 13.17 -9.31
CA GLU A 236 -9.31 13.45 -7.89
C GLU A 236 -10.17 12.40 -7.15
N SER A 237 -11.32 12.03 -7.72
CA SER A 237 -12.19 11.02 -7.10
C SER A 237 -11.56 9.64 -7.10
N VAL A 238 -10.84 9.26 -8.18
CA VAL A 238 -10.10 7.99 -8.27
C VAL A 238 -8.96 7.95 -7.26
N LEU A 239 -8.12 8.99 -7.19
CA LEU A 239 -7.00 9.05 -6.26
C LEU A 239 -7.48 9.09 -4.79
N ARG A 240 -8.58 9.81 -4.50
CA ARG A 240 -9.19 9.80 -3.17
C ARG A 240 -9.68 8.41 -2.77
N LYS A 241 -10.37 7.68 -3.66
CA LYS A 241 -10.78 6.29 -3.41
C LYS A 241 -9.58 5.35 -3.32
N GLY A 242 -8.55 5.56 -4.13
CA GLY A 242 -7.27 4.86 -4.00
C GLY A 242 -6.65 5.06 -2.62
N ALA A 243 -6.56 6.30 -2.13
CA ALA A 243 -6.05 6.61 -0.80
C ALA A 243 -6.88 5.95 0.33
N GLU A 244 -8.19 5.95 0.20
CA GLU A 244 -9.09 5.26 1.12
C GLU A 244 -8.82 3.74 1.14
N LEU A 245 -8.63 3.13 -0.03
CA LEU A 245 -8.30 1.71 -0.16
C LEU A 245 -6.86 1.39 0.32
N VAL A 246 -5.92 2.31 0.18
CA VAL A 246 -4.61 2.16 0.83
C VAL A 246 -4.77 2.10 2.34
N LYS A 247 -5.48 3.05 2.94
CA LYS A 247 -5.70 3.12 4.39
C LYS A 247 -6.44 1.89 4.91
N ARG A 248 -7.56 1.52 4.27
CA ARG A 248 -8.46 0.45 4.76
C ARG A 248 -8.03 -0.96 4.36
N LYS A 249 -7.48 -1.14 3.16
CA LYS A 249 -7.21 -2.46 2.58
C LYS A 249 -5.73 -2.73 2.32
N GLY A 250 -4.89 -1.70 2.42
CA GLY A 250 -3.45 -1.82 2.19
C GLY A 250 -3.08 -2.12 0.74
N ILE A 251 -3.84 -1.60 -0.24
CA ILE A 251 -3.49 -1.83 -1.64
C ILE A 251 -2.07 -1.34 -1.95
N LYS A 252 -1.37 -2.08 -2.79
CA LYS A 252 -0.04 -1.75 -3.32
C LYS A 252 -0.06 -1.41 -4.81
N CYS A 253 -1.16 -1.72 -5.50
CA CYS A 253 -1.37 -1.36 -6.91
C CYS A 253 -2.67 -0.58 -7.08
N LEU A 254 -2.61 0.43 -7.97
CA LEU A 254 -3.79 1.11 -8.51
C LEU A 254 -3.73 1.01 -10.04
N VAL A 255 -4.84 0.64 -10.68
CA VAL A 255 -4.96 0.59 -12.14
C VAL A 255 -5.98 1.61 -12.59
N ILE A 256 -5.61 2.46 -13.54
CA ILE A 256 -6.49 3.43 -14.21
C ILE A 256 -6.60 3.02 -15.69
N ASP A 257 -7.75 2.50 -16.10
CA ASP A 257 -7.93 1.88 -17.42
C ASP A 257 -9.28 2.23 -18.08
N PRO A 258 -9.29 3.11 -19.10
CA PRO A 258 -8.19 3.93 -19.55
C PRO A 258 -8.20 5.34 -18.90
N ILE A 259 -7.05 5.98 -18.91
CA ILE A 259 -6.88 7.35 -18.41
C ILE A 259 -7.74 8.35 -19.19
N ASN A 260 -7.95 8.12 -20.48
CA ASN A 260 -8.73 8.98 -21.35
C ASN A 260 -10.21 9.14 -20.93
N LYS A 261 -10.72 8.22 -20.12
CA LYS A 261 -12.09 8.23 -19.56
C LYS A 261 -12.16 8.82 -18.14
N VAL A 262 -11.01 9.06 -17.53
CA VAL A 262 -10.90 9.69 -16.21
C VAL A 262 -10.61 11.17 -16.44
N ARG A 263 -11.65 12.02 -16.43
CA ARG A 263 -11.54 13.44 -16.78
C ARG A 263 -11.57 14.31 -15.53
N ASP A 264 -10.72 15.33 -15.51
CA ASP A 264 -10.84 16.40 -14.52
C ASP A 264 -11.98 17.34 -14.88
N VAL A 265 -12.67 17.87 -13.87
CA VAL A 265 -13.89 18.71 -14.06
C VAL A 265 -13.56 20.05 -14.71
N ASN A 266 -12.32 20.52 -14.55
CA ASN A 266 -11.87 21.86 -14.93
C ASN A 266 -10.91 21.88 -16.13
N ALA A 267 -10.83 20.82 -16.92
CA ALA A 267 -9.98 20.81 -18.11
C ALA A 267 -10.54 21.76 -19.17
N SER A 268 -9.95 22.95 -19.29
CA SER A 268 -10.13 23.79 -20.48
C SER A 268 -9.30 23.22 -21.62
N SER A 269 -9.84 23.21 -22.82
CA SER A 269 -9.23 22.65 -24.03
C SER A 269 -7.98 23.40 -24.54
N ASP A 270 -7.61 24.52 -23.92
CA ASP A 270 -6.63 25.44 -24.50
C ASP A 270 -5.17 25.15 -24.21
N ASP A 271 -4.86 24.23 -23.27
CA ASP A 271 -3.48 23.78 -22.98
C ASP A 271 -3.41 22.30 -22.58
N VAL A 272 -3.55 21.42 -23.55
CA VAL A 272 -3.51 19.96 -23.36
C VAL A 272 -2.19 19.49 -22.71
N ASN A 273 -1.07 20.12 -23.05
CA ASN A 273 0.23 19.72 -22.51
C ASN A 273 0.35 20.04 -21.02
N ARG A 274 -0.05 21.25 -20.63
CA ARG A 274 -0.04 21.67 -19.22
C ARG A 274 -0.99 20.82 -18.39
N TYR A 275 -2.18 20.55 -18.90
CA TYR A 275 -3.15 19.67 -18.26
C TYR A 275 -2.59 18.26 -18.05
N THR A 276 -1.93 17.71 -19.07
CA THR A 276 -1.32 16.38 -18.98
C THR A 276 -0.20 16.35 -17.93
N MET A 277 0.64 17.38 -17.88
CA MET A 277 1.71 17.46 -16.88
C MET A 277 1.17 17.55 -15.45
N ASP A 278 0.18 18.42 -15.20
CA ASP A 278 -0.46 18.55 -13.88
C ASP A 278 -1.16 17.25 -13.47
N TYR A 279 -1.77 16.55 -14.42
CA TYR A 279 -2.44 15.29 -14.23
C TYR A 279 -1.44 14.18 -13.78
N LEU A 280 -0.32 14.05 -14.50
CA LEU A 280 0.71 13.06 -14.17
C LEU A 280 1.41 13.40 -12.84
N ALA A 281 1.63 14.68 -12.54
CA ALA A 281 2.21 15.11 -11.28
C ALA A 281 1.33 14.74 -10.07
N LYS A 282 0.00 14.83 -10.20
CA LYS A 282 -0.93 14.36 -9.15
C LYS A 282 -0.81 12.85 -8.92
N ILE A 283 -0.70 12.06 -10.00
CA ILE A 283 -0.51 10.60 -9.89
C ILE A 283 0.84 10.27 -9.26
N GLU A 284 1.92 10.95 -9.68
CA GLU A 284 3.24 10.75 -9.10
C GLU A 284 3.26 11.06 -7.60
N THR A 285 2.66 12.18 -7.21
CA THR A 285 2.51 12.55 -5.79
C THR A 285 1.76 11.48 -5.01
N PHE A 286 0.66 10.96 -5.56
CA PHE A 286 -0.09 9.87 -4.95
C PHE A 286 0.78 8.61 -4.80
N CYS A 287 1.49 8.20 -5.85
CA CYS A 287 2.35 7.02 -5.82
C CYS A 287 3.41 7.12 -4.72
N ARG A 288 4.10 8.26 -4.65
CA ARG A 288 5.16 8.51 -3.64
C ARG A 288 4.58 8.57 -2.23
N LYS A 289 3.49 9.33 -2.04
CA LYS A 289 2.86 9.51 -0.72
C LYS A 289 2.41 8.20 -0.10
N TYR A 290 1.84 7.31 -0.91
CA TYR A 290 1.22 6.07 -0.42
C TYR A 290 2.06 4.82 -0.71
N ASP A 291 3.24 4.97 -1.30
CA ASP A 291 4.11 3.86 -1.72
C ASP A 291 3.34 2.81 -2.53
N VAL A 292 2.66 3.27 -3.58
CA VAL A 292 1.81 2.48 -4.46
C VAL A 292 2.39 2.47 -5.87
N LEU A 293 2.34 1.34 -6.56
CA LEU A 293 2.57 1.25 -7.99
C LEU A 293 1.25 1.57 -8.73
N THR A 294 1.27 2.55 -9.63
CA THR A 294 0.08 2.88 -10.43
C THR A 294 0.29 2.51 -11.89
N PHE A 295 -0.63 1.72 -12.46
CA PHE A 295 -0.69 1.47 -13.91
C PHE A 295 -1.68 2.43 -14.56
N ILE A 296 -1.23 3.08 -15.62
CA ILE A 296 -2.03 3.99 -16.44
C ILE A 296 -2.14 3.37 -17.83
N VAL A 297 -3.35 2.94 -18.21
CA VAL A 297 -3.62 2.50 -19.57
C VAL A 297 -4.04 3.70 -20.41
N ALA A 298 -3.32 3.98 -21.48
CA ALA A 298 -3.59 5.09 -22.38
C ALA A 298 -3.91 4.59 -23.79
N HIS A 299 -4.91 5.21 -24.42
CA HIS A 299 -5.13 5.11 -25.85
C HIS A 299 -4.34 6.20 -26.55
N PRO A 300 -3.73 5.93 -27.74
CA PRO A 300 -3.02 6.92 -28.54
C PRO A 300 -3.94 8.04 -28.99
#